data_46478fdd8cbf75b38f40ce0cf18d98ca
#
_entry.id   46478fdd8cbf75b38f40ce0cf18d98ca
#
_cell.length_a   1.000
_cell.length_b   1.000
_cell.length_c   1.000
_cell.angle_alpha   90.00
_cell.angle_beta   90.00
_cell.angle_gamma   90.00
#
_symmetry.space_group_name_H-M   'P 1'
#
loop_
_entity.id
_entity.type
_entity.pdbx_description
1 polymer ?
#
loop_
_entity_poly.entity_id
_entity_poly.type
_entity_poly.pdbx_seq_one_letter_code
_entity_poly.pdbx_strand_id
1 'polypeptide(L)'
;MKRSLSITVSLVGATSLLLLAGCTTDPSVESPAEETPVESSEEAGATEWFDQELFDKQFDERSVVPEGPEDKPYLQTINAEMKDTAEFASEGAKKLCFANASISNPWRQTGWITMNEQLKVLQDSGVISEMETRDAKDSDDTQIADIDYFIAEGNCDGFIISPNSTAAMTPAVERACDTGKPVVVFDRGVETDCAVSFIHPIGGFAWGIDTSEFLIENLKKGDKVVALRILPGVDVLEQRWAGAEKLFDEAGIEAVDHFTGGDPAEIKKIVSDELAKGDVQGIWMDAGDGAVAAIEAFEDAGKAYPVMTGEDELSFLRKWKDTGLTGLAPVYSNFQWRTPLLAMEKIFKGEEVPVEWVLPQSPITAEELDEYLERNDGMPDGHYAKFGGEDLPGYPKVWQDRVIP
;
A
#
# COMPACT_ATOMS: atom_id res chain seq x y z
N MET A 1 -6.57 -18.38 57.73
CA MET A 1 -6.22 -19.79 57.95
C MET A 1 -5.25 -20.20 56.88
N LYS A 2 -4.04 -20.55 57.33
CA LYS A 2 -2.92 -21.04 56.54
C LYS A 2 -3.18 -22.47 56.08
N ARG A 3 -2.76 -22.84 54.88
CA ARG A 3 -2.04 -24.13 54.65
C ARG A 3 -1.23 -24.03 53.33
N SER A 4 0.05 -24.03 53.55
CA SER A 4 1.16 -24.33 52.65
C SER A 4 1.23 -25.85 52.41
N LEU A 5 1.63 -26.27 51.21
CA LEU A 5 2.31 -27.53 51.00
C LEU A 5 3.32 -27.43 49.88
N SER A 6 4.58 -27.48 50.28
CA SER A 6 5.76 -27.77 49.45
C SER A 6 5.94 -29.29 49.38
N ILE A 7 6.59 -29.81 48.34
CA ILE A 7 7.31 -31.09 48.22
C ILE A 7 7.78 -31.18 46.73
N THR A 8 8.94 -31.45 46.31
CA THR A 8 10.28 -31.83 46.66
C THR A 8 10.92 -32.35 45.38
N VAL A 9 12.13 -31.95 45.17
CA VAL A 9 13.09 -32.31 44.11
C VAL A 9 13.43 -33.82 44.21
N SER A 10 13.64 -34.47 43.06
CA SER A 10 14.51 -35.66 42.98
C SER A 10 15.32 -35.68 41.71
N LEU A 11 16.60 -35.54 41.90
CA LEU A 11 17.73 -35.77 41.01
C LEU A 11 18.11 -37.24 41.03
N VAL A 12 18.28 -37.89 39.89
CA VAL A 12 19.12 -39.13 39.80
C VAL A 12 19.90 -39.05 38.50
N GLY A 13 21.19 -39.02 38.65
CA GLY A 13 22.19 -39.20 37.61
C GLY A 13 22.77 -40.60 37.64
N ALA A 14 23.41 -41.03 36.57
CA ALA A 14 24.49 -42.00 36.43
C ALA A 14 24.86 -42.16 34.95
N THR A 15 25.97 -41.72 34.52
CA THR A 15 27.37 -42.17 34.46
C THR A 15 27.63 -43.51 33.73
N SER A 16 28.52 -43.37 32.74
CA SER A 16 29.56 -44.31 32.26
C SER A 16 29.12 -45.36 31.23
N LEU A 17 29.89 -45.72 30.21
CA LEU A 17 31.33 -46.02 30.08
C LEU A 17 31.72 -46.11 28.59
N LEU A 18 32.98 -45.78 28.30
CA LEU A 18 33.75 -46.06 27.07
C LEU A 18 33.93 -47.56 26.82
N LEU A 19 34.08 -47.93 25.54
CA LEU A 19 35.03 -48.96 25.13
C LEU A 19 35.59 -48.70 23.72
N LEU A 20 36.91 -48.67 23.65
CA LEU A 20 37.82 -48.64 22.49
C LEU A 20 38.00 -50.03 21.91
N ALA A 21 38.25 -50.11 20.61
CA ALA A 21 39.21 -50.95 19.89
C ALA A 21 38.74 -51.08 18.42
N GLY A 22 39.53 -50.98 17.40
CA GLY A 22 40.95 -50.92 17.15
C GLY A 22 41.17 -51.14 15.66
N CYS A 23 42.16 -50.47 15.08
CA CYS A 23 43.01 -50.67 13.92
C CYS A 23 42.61 -51.65 12.79
N THR A 24 42.68 -51.23 11.48
CA THR A 24 43.98 -51.32 10.73
C THR A 24 43.83 -50.83 9.27
N THR A 25 44.87 -50.11 8.85
CA THR A 25 45.56 -50.02 7.52
C THR A 25 44.89 -49.38 6.31
N ASP A 26 45.34 -48.31 5.97
CA ASP A 26 45.88 -47.43 4.91
C ASP A 26 46.29 -48.13 3.56
N PRO A 27 46.60 -47.35 2.44
CA PRO A 27 46.21 -46.01 1.97
C PRO A 27 45.83 -45.99 0.45
N SER A 28 45.10 -44.99 0.05
CA SER A 28 45.32 -44.42 -1.28
C SER A 28 44.96 -42.92 -1.25
N VAL A 29 45.99 -42.16 -1.48
CA VAL A 29 46.00 -40.71 -1.62
C VAL A 29 45.25 -40.36 -2.90
N GLU A 30 44.10 -39.67 -2.81
CA GLU A 30 43.61 -38.82 -3.88
C GLU A 30 43.61 -37.38 -3.39
N SER A 31 44.31 -36.54 -4.17
CA SER A 31 44.40 -35.07 -3.99
C SER A 31 43.04 -34.41 -3.90
N PRO A 32 42.92 -33.34 -3.11
CA PRO A 32 41.72 -32.48 -3.16
C PRO A 32 41.63 -31.83 -4.54
N ALA A 33 40.46 -31.98 -5.18
CA ALA A 33 40.10 -31.17 -6.31
C ALA A 33 40.06 -29.71 -5.86
N GLU A 34 40.79 -28.85 -6.57
CA GLU A 34 40.67 -27.40 -6.47
C GLU A 34 39.15 -27.04 -6.66
N GLU A 35 38.52 -26.57 -5.60
CA GLU A 35 37.28 -25.84 -5.72
C GLU A 35 37.58 -24.53 -6.45
N THR A 36 37.22 -24.49 -7.74
CA THR A 36 37.10 -23.23 -8.46
C THR A 36 36.15 -22.34 -7.72
N PRO A 37 36.50 -21.06 -7.43
CA PRO A 37 35.53 -20.12 -6.92
C PRO A 37 34.42 -20.02 -7.96
N VAL A 38 33.18 -20.34 -7.54
CA VAL A 38 32.00 -19.90 -8.26
C VAL A 38 32.01 -18.39 -8.13
N GLU A 39 32.42 -17.71 -9.18
CA GLU A 39 32.11 -16.30 -9.36
C GLU A 39 30.59 -16.20 -9.29
N SER A 40 30.08 -15.74 -8.15
CA SER A 40 28.76 -15.15 -8.10
C SER A 40 28.81 -13.92 -8.99
N SER A 41 28.41 -14.06 -10.23
CA SER A 41 27.94 -12.93 -11.00
C SER A 41 26.67 -12.43 -10.28
N GLU A 42 26.83 -11.52 -9.35
CA GLU A 42 25.82 -10.54 -9.06
C GLU A 42 25.67 -9.71 -10.34
N GLU A 43 24.87 -10.21 -11.29
CA GLU A 43 24.15 -9.33 -12.18
C GLU A 43 23.35 -8.44 -11.25
N ALA A 44 23.55 -7.12 -11.35
CA ALA A 44 22.70 -6.11 -10.75
C ALA A 44 21.25 -6.45 -11.17
N GLY A 45 20.55 -7.19 -10.33
CA GLY A 45 19.32 -7.86 -10.70
C GLY A 45 18.22 -6.84 -10.80
N ALA A 46 17.48 -6.88 -11.90
CA ALA A 46 16.10 -6.48 -11.89
C ALA A 46 15.48 -7.09 -10.63
N THR A 47 14.85 -6.25 -9.80
CA THR A 47 14.21 -6.76 -8.58
C THR A 47 13.17 -7.80 -9.00
N GLU A 48 12.90 -8.78 -8.17
CA GLU A 48 11.88 -9.83 -8.41
C GLU A 48 10.52 -9.23 -8.84
N TRP A 49 10.25 -7.98 -8.46
CA TRP A 49 9.01 -7.24 -8.70
C TRP A 49 9.05 -6.30 -9.91
N PHE A 50 10.16 -6.24 -10.65
CA PHE A 50 10.26 -5.37 -11.82
C PHE A 50 9.71 -6.06 -13.05
N ASP A 51 8.65 -5.50 -13.63
CA ASP A 51 8.05 -5.89 -14.90
C ASP A 51 8.17 -4.73 -15.89
N GLN A 52 8.92 -4.93 -16.97
CA GLN A 52 9.20 -3.88 -17.96
C GLN A 52 7.93 -3.47 -18.73
N GLU A 53 7.05 -4.41 -19.07
CA GLU A 53 5.83 -4.11 -19.82
C GLU A 53 4.87 -3.27 -18.98
N LEU A 54 4.69 -3.65 -17.72
CA LEU A 54 3.86 -2.89 -16.79
C LEU A 54 4.49 -1.53 -16.44
N PHE A 55 5.82 -1.45 -16.32
CA PHE A 55 6.52 -0.19 -16.11
C PHE A 55 6.27 0.78 -17.28
N ASP A 56 6.43 0.31 -18.53
CA ASP A 56 6.22 1.12 -19.73
C ASP A 56 4.74 1.53 -19.85
N LYS A 57 3.79 0.62 -19.57
CA LYS A 57 2.34 0.92 -19.53
C LYS A 57 2.06 2.06 -18.54
N GLN A 58 2.48 1.92 -17.29
CA GLN A 58 2.22 2.92 -16.26
C GLN A 58 2.98 4.24 -16.52
N PHE A 59 4.17 4.17 -17.14
CA PHE A 59 4.88 5.37 -17.60
C PHE A 59 4.04 6.18 -18.59
N ASP A 60 3.45 5.54 -19.59
CA ASP A 60 2.62 6.18 -20.60
C ASP A 60 1.29 6.69 -20.00
N GLU A 61 0.64 5.92 -19.13
CA GLU A 61 -0.64 6.25 -18.49
C GLU A 61 -0.60 7.54 -17.66
N ARG A 62 0.56 7.91 -17.09
CA ARG A 62 0.75 9.19 -16.38
C ARG A 62 0.43 10.42 -17.25
N SER A 63 0.55 10.29 -18.56
CA SER A 63 0.32 11.36 -19.54
C SER A 63 -1.07 11.32 -20.16
N VAL A 64 -1.87 10.31 -19.87
CA VAL A 64 -3.22 10.15 -20.44
C VAL A 64 -4.20 11.05 -19.71
N VAL A 65 -5.00 11.79 -20.47
CA VAL A 65 -6.13 12.53 -19.90
C VAL A 65 -7.23 11.53 -19.55
N PRO A 66 -7.63 11.41 -18.27
CA PRO A 66 -8.66 10.47 -17.86
C PRO A 66 -10.00 10.75 -18.51
N GLU A 67 -10.74 9.70 -18.85
CA GLU A 67 -12.13 9.80 -19.29
C GLU A 67 -13.06 9.96 -18.07
N GLY A 68 -14.12 10.75 -18.22
CA GLY A 68 -15.11 11.01 -17.16
C GLY A 68 -15.13 12.47 -16.68
N PRO A 69 -15.98 12.80 -15.67
CA PRO A 69 -16.13 14.17 -15.21
C PRO A 69 -14.88 14.62 -14.42
N GLU A 70 -14.33 15.78 -14.80
CA GLU A 70 -13.12 16.34 -14.19
C GLU A 70 -13.28 16.63 -12.69
N ASP A 71 -14.47 17.06 -12.29
CA ASP A 71 -14.81 17.37 -10.89
C ASP A 71 -15.10 16.11 -10.03
N LYS A 72 -15.05 14.91 -10.63
CA LYS A 72 -15.33 13.63 -9.94
C LYS A 72 -14.28 12.58 -10.28
N PRO A 73 -13.04 12.75 -9.79
CA PRO A 73 -11.93 11.85 -10.14
C PRO A 73 -12.19 10.38 -9.77
N TYR A 74 -13.04 10.11 -8.79
CA TYR A 74 -13.49 8.77 -8.40
C TYR A 74 -14.40 8.09 -9.44
N LEU A 75 -14.84 8.80 -10.48
CA LEU A 75 -15.58 8.27 -11.64
C LEU A 75 -14.76 8.29 -12.92
N GLN A 76 -13.56 8.85 -12.88
CA GLN A 76 -12.67 8.86 -14.03
C GLN A 76 -12.00 7.50 -14.24
N THR A 77 -11.58 7.22 -15.46
CA THR A 77 -10.81 6.03 -15.81
C THR A 77 -9.81 6.31 -16.93
N ILE A 78 -8.75 5.52 -16.98
CA ILE A 78 -7.70 5.59 -18.00
C ILE A 78 -7.72 4.28 -18.79
N ASN A 79 -7.80 4.37 -20.14
CA ASN A 79 -7.67 3.25 -21.06
C ASN A 79 -8.56 2.03 -20.75
N ALA A 80 -9.81 2.24 -20.31
CA ALA A 80 -10.66 1.17 -19.78
C ALA A 80 -11.16 0.19 -20.86
N GLU A 81 -10.96 -1.11 -20.63
CA GLU A 81 -11.73 -2.18 -21.23
C GLU A 81 -13.02 -2.38 -20.43
N MET A 82 -14.19 -2.30 -21.09
CA MET A 82 -15.48 -2.36 -20.42
C MET A 82 -16.01 -3.80 -20.40
N LYS A 83 -16.55 -4.21 -19.23
CA LYS A 83 -17.20 -5.51 -19.01
C LYS A 83 -18.72 -5.33 -18.94
N ASP A 84 -19.44 -6.12 -19.73
CA ASP A 84 -20.90 -6.24 -19.64
C ASP A 84 -21.26 -6.91 -18.31
N THR A 85 -22.15 -6.29 -17.56
CA THR A 85 -22.64 -6.78 -16.25
C THR A 85 -24.12 -7.10 -16.22
N ALA A 86 -24.76 -7.22 -17.39
CA ALA A 86 -26.20 -7.51 -17.50
C ALA A 86 -26.64 -8.76 -16.74
N GLU A 87 -25.75 -9.74 -16.57
CA GLU A 87 -26.02 -10.97 -15.80
C GLU A 87 -26.25 -10.72 -14.30
N PHE A 88 -25.72 -9.62 -13.74
CA PHE A 88 -25.88 -9.24 -12.34
C PHE A 88 -27.05 -8.27 -12.11
N ALA A 89 -27.70 -7.81 -13.19
CA ALA A 89 -28.84 -6.89 -13.10
C ALA A 89 -29.94 -7.49 -12.24
N SER A 90 -30.38 -6.76 -11.22
CA SER A 90 -31.39 -7.26 -10.31
C SER A 90 -32.12 -6.13 -9.59
N GLU A 91 -33.41 -6.28 -9.34
CA GLU A 91 -34.23 -5.30 -8.64
C GLU A 91 -34.04 -5.35 -7.11
N GLY A 92 -34.42 -4.27 -6.44
CA GLY A 92 -34.42 -4.13 -4.97
C GLY A 92 -33.06 -3.75 -4.39
N ALA A 93 -33.07 -3.29 -3.16
CA ALA A 93 -31.88 -2.88 -2.44
C ALA A 93 -30.99 -4.09 -2.10
N LYS A 94 -29.67 -3.93 -2.23
CA LYS A 94 -28.67 -4.99 -2.14
C LYS A 94 -27.92 -4.97 -0.83
N LYS A 95 -27.55 -6.14 -0.33
CA LYS A 95 -26.58 -6.29 0.75
C LYS A 95 -25.18 -6.50 0.19
N LEU A 96 -24.25 -5.65 0.56
CA LEU A 96 -22.83 -5.79 0.25
C LEU A 96 -22.07 -6.41 1.42
N CYS A 97 -21.02 -7.16 1.13
CA CYS A 97 -20.05 -7.63 2.10
C CYS A 97 -18.68 -7.06 1.75
N PHE A 98 -18.06 -6.36 2.69
CA PHE A 98 -16.77 -5.74 2.53
C PHE A 98 -15.72 -6.41 3.43
N ALA A 99 -14.77 -7.12 2.82
CA ALA A 99 -13.59 -7.67 3.46
C ALA A 99 -12.43 -6.67 3.32
N ASN A 100 -12.13 -5.97 4.42
CA ASN A 100 -11.12 -4.93 4.46
C ASN A 100 -9.82 -5.43 5.07
N ALA A 101 -8.67 -5.07 4.47
CA ALA A 101 -7.36 -5.37 5.02
C ALA A 101 -7.19 -4.73 6.41
N SER A 102 -7.37 -3.41 6.51
CA SER A 102 -7.34 -2.69 7.78
C SER A 102 -7.80 -1.23 7.65
N ILE A 103 -8.01 -0.57 8.80
CA ILE A 103 -8.20 0.88 8.95
C ILE A 103 -7.15 1.47 9.89
N SER A 104 -5.98 0.85 9.98
CA SER A 104 -4.96 1.15 10.99
C SER A 104 -4.24 2.48 10.77
N ASN A 105 -4.08 2.92 9.51
CA ASN A 105 -3.33 4.12 9.18
C ASN A 105 -4.23 5.30 8.70
N PRO A 106 -3.70 6.53 8.68
CA PRO A 106 -4.44 7.73 8.30
C PRO A 106 -5.04 7.70 6.88
N TRP A 107 -4.35 7.10 5.90
CA TRP A 107 -4.84 6.96 4.54
C TRP A 107 -6.12 6.11 4.50
N ARG A 108 -6.08 4.93 5.16
CA ARG A 108 -7.22 4.02 5.24
C ARG A 108 -8.38 4.62 6.04
N GLN A 109 -8.08 5.39 7.10
CA GLN A 109 -9.09 6.08 7.90
C GLN A 109 -9.82 7.15 7.08
N THR A 110 -9.10 7.96 6.30
CA THR A 110 -9.72 8.96 5.42
C THR A 110 -10.60 8.28 4.36
N GLY A 111 -10.11 7.22 3.72
CA GLY A 111 -10.87 6.44 2.75
C GLY A 111 -12.10 5.76 3.36
N TRP A 112 -11.96 5.17 4.53
CA TRP A 112 -13.06 4.56 5.28
C TRP A 112 -14.22 5.52 5.52
N ILE A 113 -13.91 6.74 5.98
CA ILE A 113 -14.94 7.79 6.19
C ILE A 113 -15.62 8.10 4.85
N THR A 114 -14.83 8.31 3.79
CA THR A 114 -15.34 8.64 2.45
C THR A 114 -16.23 7.54 1.90
N MET A 115 -15.85 6.27 2.04
CA MET A 115 -16.65 5.11 1.64
C MET A 115 -17.98 5.04 2.41
N ASN A 116 -17.96 5.26 3.73
CA ASN A 116 -19.18 5.20 4.54
C ASN A 116 -20.13 6.36 4.25
N GLU A 117 -19.64 7.56 3.95
CA GLU A 117 -20.49 8.67 3.52
C GLU A 117 -21.11 8.41 2.13
N GLN A 118 -20.35 7.80 1.20
CA GLN A 118 -20.90 7.34 -0.08
C GLN A 118 -21.95 6.24 0.11
N LEU A 119 -21.70 5.29 1.04
CA LEU A 119 -22.67 4.24 1.37
C LEU A 119 -24.02 4.82 1.83
N LYS A 120 -24.01 5.86 2.67
CA LYS A 120 -25.26 6.53 3.11
C LYS A 120 -26.05 7.08 1.93
N VAL A 121 -25.36 7.68 0.94
CA VAL A 121 -26.02 8.17 -0.29
C VAL A 121 -26.72 7.03 -1.02
N LEU A 122 -26.06 5.87 -1.16
CA LEU A 122 -26.64 4.71 -1.84
C LEU A 122 -27.76 4.03 -1.03
N GLN A 123 -27.69 4.09 0.29
CA GLN A 123 -28.76 3.63 1.18
C GLN A 123 -30.01 4.55 1.07
N ASP A 124 -29.81 5.84 1.11
CA ASP A 124 -30.88 6.83 0.96
C ASP A 124 -31.56 6.74 -0.41
N SER A 125 -30.83 6.39 -1.46
CA SER A 125 -31.38 6.14 -2.80
C SER A 125 -32.05 4.76 -2.95
N GLY A 126 -31.90 3.87 -1.96
CA GLY A 126 -32.48 2.52 -1.99
C GLY A 126 -31.74 1.51 -2.87
N VAL A 127 -30.52 1.83 -3.32
CA VAL A 127 -29.67 0.92 -4.10
C VAL A 127 -29.03 -0.12 -3.20
N ILE A 128 -28.49 0.30 -2.07
CA ILE A 128 -27.88 -0.57 -1.05
C ILE A 128 -28.72 -0.54 0.21
N SER A 129 -29.05 -1.72 0.75
CA SER A 129 -29.75 -1.83 2.04
C SER A 129 -28.77 -1.84 3.21
N GLU A 130 -27.64 -2.54 3.03
CA GLU A 130 -26.66 -2.79 4.07
C GLU A 130 -25.29 -3.07 3.44
N MET A 131 -24.23 -2.68 4.12
CA MET A 131 -22.89 -3.21 3.87
C MET A 131 -22.33 -3.77 5.19
N GLU A 132 -22.19 -5.10 5.25
CA GLU A 132 -21.51 -5.75 6.36
C GLU A 132 -20.00 -5.68 6.11
N THR A 133 -19.27 -5.09 7.05
CA THR A 133 -17.83 -4.92 6.94
C THR A 133 -17.11 -5.71 8.01
N ARG A 134 -16.02 -6.38 7.61
CA ARG A 134 -15.06 -7.02 8.50
C ARG A 134 -13.68 -6.45 8.24
N ASP A 135 -12.99 -6.09 9.32
CA ASP A 135 -11.66 -5.49 9.30
C ASP A 135 -10.64 -6.53 9.80
N ALA A 136 -9.76 -6.94 8.91
CA ALA A 136 -8.80 -8.01 9.17
C ALA A 136 -7.61 -7.58 10.04
N LYS A 137 -7.43 -6.27 10.28
CA LYS A 137 -6.36 -5.70 11.11
C LYS A 137 -4.97 -6.15 10.67
N ASP A 138 -4.72 -6.04 9.37
CA ASP A 138 -3.45 -6.40 8.71
C ASP A 138 -3.07 -7.90 8.85
N SER A 139 -4.08 -8.80 8.91
CA SER A 139 -3.88 -10.25 9.02
C SER A 139 -4.53 -11.00 7.85
N ASP A 140 -3.73 -11.68 7.03
CA ASP A 140 -4.21 -12.53 5.93
C ASP A 140 -5.13 -13.64 6.43
N ASP A 141 -4.75 -14.35 7.48
CA ASP A 141 -5.56 -15.43 8.05
C ASP A 141 -6.94 -14.94 8.50
N THR A 142 -6.99 -13.74 9.09
CA THR A 142 -8.25 -13.13 9.52
C THR A 142 -9.08 -12.75 8.31
N GLN A 143 -8.48 -12.13 7.28
CA GLN A 143 -9.23 -11.71 6.08
C GLN A 143 -9.76 -12.91 5.28
N ILE A 144 -8.96 -13.98 5.17
CA ILE A 144 -9.40 -15.24 4.55
C ILE A 144 -10.62 -15.79 5.30
N ALA A 145 -10.57 -15.86 6.64
CA ALA A 145 -11.69 -16.33 7.45
C ALA A 145 -12.93 -15.42 7.33
N ASP A 146 -12.74 -14.12 7.19
CA ASP A 146 -13.83 -13.15 6.98
C ASP A 146 -14.51 -13.33 5.62
N ILE A 147 -13.72 -13.56 4.55
CA ILE A 147 -14.27 -13.87 3.21
C ILE A 147 -15.04 -15.20 3.25
N ASP A 148 -14.47 -16.25 3.85
CA ASP A 148 -15.13 -17.55 3.97
C ASP A 148 -16.44 -17.45 4.80
N TYR A 149 -16.47 -16.62 5.84
CA TYR A 149 -17.70 -16.32 6.59
C TYR A 149 -18.73 -15.62 5.70
N PHE A 150 -18.34 -14.62 4.91
CA PHE A 150 -19.25 -13.92 4.01
C PHE A 150 -19.83 -14.87 2.94
N ILE A 151 -19.04 -15.79 2.42
CA ILE A 151 -19.48 -16.81 1.47
C ILE A 151 -20.54 -17.73 2.12
N ALA A 152 -20.30 -18.19 3.35
CA ALA A 152 -21.13 -19.19 4.02
C ALA A 152 -22.38 -18.58 4.67
N GLU A 153 -22.26 -17.45 5.33
CA GLU A 153 -23.25 -16.91 6.26
C GLU A 153 -23.66 -15.47 5.96
N GLY A 154 -22.89 -14.72 5.16
CA GLY A 154 -23.07 -13.28 4.96
C GLY A 154 -24.32 -12.89 4.20
N ASN A 155 -24.90 -13.80 3.43
CA ASN A 155 -26.06 -13.51 2.55
C ASN A 155 -25.82 -12.29 1.65
N CYS A 156 -24.60 -12.15 1.13
CA CYS A 156 -24.17 -11.04 0.30
C CYS A 156 -24.80 -11.11 -1.09
N ASP A 157 -25.17 -9.96 -1.67
CA ASP A 157 -25.50 -9.83 -3.09
C ASP A 157 -24.26 -9.53 -3.93
N GLY A 158 -23.19 -8.99 -3.31
CA GLY A 158 -21.90 -8.73 -3.93
C GLY A 158 -20.80 -8.55 -2.89
N PHE A 159 -19.56 -8.72 -3.34
CA PHE A 159 -18.37 -8.63 -2.48
C PHE A 159 -17.49 -7.46 -2.90
N ILE A 160 -17.06 -6.67 -1.93
CA ILE A 160 -15.98 -5.70 -2.08
C ILE A 160 -14.80 -6.23 -1.28
N ILE A 161 -13.60 -6.27 -1.86
CA ILE A 161 -12.41 -6.80 -1.21
C ILE A 161 -11.26 -5.80 -1.39
N SER A 162 -10.65 -5.35 -0.29
CA SER A 162 -9.36 -4.67 -0.28
C SER A 162 -8.33 -5.64 0.30
N PRO A 163 -7.55 -6.36 -0.54
CA PRO A 163 -6.68 -7.43 -0.08
C PRO A 163 -5.58 -6.94 0.87
N ASN A 164 -5.22 -7.74 1.87
CA ASN A 164 -4.09 -7.43 2.75
C ASN A 164 -2.74 -7.72 2.08
N SER A 165 -2.65 -8.85 1.37
CA SER A 165 -1.51 -9.19 0.54
C SER A 165 -1.98 -9.82 -0.78
N THR A 166 -1.13 -9.81 -1.81
CA THR A 166 -1.48 -10.26 -3.16
C THR A 166 -1.64 -11.79 -3.21
N ALA A 167 -0.56 -12.54 -2.99
CA ALA A 167 -0.53 -13.99 -3.18
C ALA A 167 -1.43 -14.75 -2.17
N ALA A 168 -1.39 -14.38 -0.89
CA ALA A 168 -2.16 -15.10 0.14
C ALA A 168 -3.68 -14.91 -0.01
N MET A 169 -4.11 -13.74 -0.53
CA MET A 169 -5.53 -13.43 -0.69
C MET A 169 -6.16 -14.00 -1.97
N THR A 170 -5.36 -14.29 -2.99
CA THR A 170 -5.84 -14.79 -4.29
C THR A 170 -6.82 -15.98 -4.16
N PRO A 171 -6.52 -17.07 -3.43
CA PRO A 171 -7.45 -18.20 -3.32
C PRO A 171 -8.78 -17.87 -2.62
N ALA A 172 -8.78 -16.89 -1.72
CA ALA A 172 -10.00 -16.46 -1.03
C ALA A 172 -10.89 -15.62 -1.96
N VAL A 173 -10.28 -14.76 -2.79
CA VAL A 173 -10.99 -13.99 -3.82
C VAL A 173 -11.60 -14.92 -4.87
N GLU A 174 -10.86 -15.94 -5.32
CA GLU A 174 -11.40 -16.96 -6.26
C GLU A 174 -12.63 -17.67 -5.70
N ARG A 175 -12.60 -18.06 -4.41
CA ARG A 175 -13.78 -18.65 -3.75
C ARG A 175 -14.98 -17.70 -3.69
N ALA A 176 -14.74 -16.39 -3.51
CA ALA A 176 -15.83 -15.40 -3.58
C ALA A 176 -16.41 -15.31 -4.99
N CYS A 177 -15.56 -15.34 -6.04
CA CYS A 177 -15.99 -15.38 -7.45
C CYS A 177 -16.82 -16.65 -7.76
N ASP A 178 -16.42 -17.81 -7.24
CA ASP A 178 -17.11 -19.10 -7.45
C ASP A 178 -18.55 -19.09 -6.92
N THR A 179 -18.93 -18.13 -6.10
CA THR A 179 -20.34 -17.96 -5.65
C THR A 179 -21.26 -17.49 -6.79
N GLY A 180 -20.72 -17.03 -7.92
CA GLY A 180 -21.47 -16.40 -9.01
C GLY A 180 -22.04 -15.03 -8.68
N LYS A 181 -21.61 -14.42 -7.58
CA LYS A 181 -21.92 -13.03 -7.20
C LYS A 181 -20.85 -12.09 -7.73
N PRO A 182 -21.16 -10.81 -8.01
CA PRO A 182 -20.15 -9.86 -8.41
C PRO A 182 -19.12 -9.62 -7.30
N VAL A 183 -17.85 -9.63 -7.67
CA VAL A 183 -16.71 -9.31 -6.82
C VAL A 183 -16.01 -8.09 -7.40
N VAL A 184 -15.78 -7.07 -6.57
CA VAL A 184 -14.97 -5.90 -6.88
C VAL A 184 -13.77 -5.90 -5.94
N VAL A 185 -12.57 -5.87 -6.51
CA VAL A 185 -11.30 -5.75 -5.79
C VAL A 185 -10.83 -4.30 -5.90
N PHE A 186 -10.22 -3.73 -4.87
CA PHE A 186 -9.64 -2.41 -4.94
C PHE A 186 -8.41 -2.25 -4.05
N ASP A 187 -7.61 -1.22 -4.31
CA ASP A 187 -6.37 -0.85 -3.65
C ASP A 187 -5.21 -1.78 -4.06
N ARG A 188 -5.12 -2.95 -3.50
CA ARG A 188 -4.11 -3.97 -3.79
C ARG A 188 -4.67 -5.04 -4.71
N GLY A 189 -3.85 -5.54 -5.61
CA GLY A 189 -4.22 -6.58 -6.56
C GLY A 189 -4.19 -7.98 -5.98
N VAL A 190 -4.67 -8.93 -6.80
CA VAL A 190 -4.59 -10.37 -6.59
C VAL A 190 -4.15 -11.04 -7.90
N GLU A 191 -3.65 -12.28 -7.83
CA GLU A 191 -3.14 -13.02 -8.99
C GLU A 191 -4.26 -13.79 -9.72
N THR A 192 -5.43 -13.14 -9.89
CA THR A 192 -6.57 -13.71 -10.62
C THR A 192 -7.39 -12.61 -11.26
N ASP A 193 -7.97 -12.90 -12.42
CA ASP A 193 -8.84 -12.01 -13.19
C ASP A 193 -10.34 -12.33 -13.03
N CYS A 194 -10.69 -13.11 -12.00
CA CYS A 194 -12.07 -13.52 -11.77
C CYS A 194 -13.00 -12.38 -11.31
N ALA A 195 -12.47 -11.30 -10.73
CA ALA A 195 -13.25 -10.15 -10.30
C ALA A 195 -13.96 -9.46 -11.48
N VAL A 196 -15.11 -8.83 -11.19
CA VAL A 196 -15.84 -8.05 -12.22
C VAL A 196 -15.08 -6.77 -12.53
N SER A 197 -14.44 -6.17 -11.53
CA SER A 197 -13.63 -4.96 -11.68
C SER A 197 -12.53 -4.94 -10.64
N PHE A 198 -11.32 -4.55 -11.05
CA PHE A 198 -10.22 -4.19 -10.16
C PHE A 198 -9.99 -2.68 -10.22
N ILE A 199 -10.11 -2.00 -9.08
CA ILE A 199 -10.08 -0.54 -8.97
C ILE A 199 -8.81 -0.12 -8.27
N HIS A 200 -7.97 0.66 -8.94
CA HIS A 200 -6.72 1.16 -8.38
C HIS A 200 -6.27 2.45 -9.11
N PRO A 201 -5.40 3.27 -8.52
CA PRO A 201 -4.69 4.32 -9.25
C PRO A 201 -3.79 3.73 -10.33
N ILE A 202 -3.12 4.54 -11.15
CA ILE A 202 -2.24 4.04 -12.23
C ILE A 202 -1.33 2.92 -11.73
N GLY A 203 -0.71 3.08 -10.55
CA GLY A 203 -0.02 1.98 -9.90
C GLY A 203 1.32 2.33 -9.26
N GLY A 204 2.03 1.26 -8.85
CA GLY A 204 3.28 1.39 -8.13
C GLY A 204 4.41 1.97 -8.97
N PHE A 205 4.56 1.53 -10.21
CA PHE A 205 5.61 2.09 -11.08
C PHE A 205 5.39 3.58 -11.36
N ALA A 206 4.15 4.02 -11.60
CA ALA A 206 3.86 5.45 -11.78
C ALA A 206 4.31 6.28 -10.56
N TRP A 207 4.04 5.79 -9.34
CA TRP A 207 4.54 6.41 -8.12
C TRP A 207 6.07 6.45 -8.08
N GLY A 208 6.72 5.31 -8.33
CA GLY A 208 8.18 5.20 -8.34
C GLY A 208 8.83 6.14 -9.34
N ILE A 209 8.22 6.27 -10.53
CA ILE A 209 8.69 7.16 -11.59
C ILE A 209 8.54 8.62 -11.16
N ASP A 210 7.35 9.07 -10.74
CA ASP A 210 7.11 10.46 -10.35
C ASP A 210 8.04 10.92 -9.24
N THR A 211 8.25 10.06 -8.24
CA THR A 211 9.08 10.36 -7.08
C THR A 211 10.57 10.37 -7.40
N SER A 212 11.04 9.40 -8.18
CA SER A 212 12.45 9.33 -8.54
C SER A 212 12.85 10.38 -9.58
N GLU A 213 12.02 10.64 -10.61
CA GLU A 213 12.25 11.74 -11.56
C GLU A 213 12.39 13.07 -10.82
N PHE A 214 11.47 13.38 -9.90
CA PHE A 214 11.55 14.60 -9.08
C PHE A 214 12.84 14.69 -8.27
N LEU A 215 13.25 13.59 -7.61
CA LEU A 215 14.50 13.57 -6.84
C LEU A 215 15.72 13.72 -7.75
N ILE A 216 15.76 13.01 -8.87
CA ILE A 216 16.86 13.07 -9.86
C ILE A 216 17.02 14.47 -10.44
N GLU A 217 15.92 15.16 -10.74
CA GLU A 217 15.95 16.55 -11.25
C GLU A 217 16.55 17.55 -10.26
N ASN A 218 16.41 17.28 -8.95
CA ASN A 218 16.84 18.17 -7.87
C ASN A 218 18.14 17.74 -7.17
N LEU A 219 18.68 16.57 -7.52
CA LEU A 219 19.90 16.01 -6.96
C LEU A 219 21.02 15.90 -8.03
N LYS A 220 22.19 15.46 -7.59
CA LYS A 220 23.36 15.26 -8.48
C LYS A 220 23.81 13.82 -8.42
N LYS A 221 24.44 13.36 -9.47
CA LYS A 221 25.10 12.05 -9.49
C LYS A 221 26.05 11.90 -8.29
N GLY A 222 25.86 10.81 -7.55
CA GLY A 222 26.59 10.48 -6.33
C GLY A 222 25.99 11.09 -5.05
N ASP A 223 24.88 11.86 -5.14
CA ASP A 223 24.09 12.24 -3.96
C ASP A 223 23.42 11.01 -3.38
N LYS A 224 23.21 11.03 -2.06
CA LYS A 224 22.60 9.92 -1.32
C LYS A 224 21.11 10.18 -1.05
N VAL A 225 20.29 9.20 -1.42
CA VAL A 225 18.86 9.11 -1.10
C VAL A 225 18.65 8.00 -0.08
N VAL A 226 17.92 8.29 0.98
CA VAL A 226 17.40 7.27 1.91
C VAL A 226 15.96 6.97 1.53
N ALA A 227 15.71 5.73 1.15
CA ALA A 227 14.39 5.24 0.78
C ALA A 227 13.72 4.58 1.98
N LEU A 228 12.54 5.06 2.34
CA LEU A 228 11.77 4.65 3.51
C LEU A 228 10.54 3.86 3.04
N ARG A 229 10.69 2.53 3.00
CA ARG A 229 9.68 1.58 2.52
C ARG A 229 8.78 1.11 3.65
N ILE A 230 7.50 0.85 3.36
CA ILE A 230 6.53 0.47 4.40
C ILE A 230 6.66 -1.01 4.74
N LEU A 231 6.24 -1.89 3.82
CA LEU A 231 6.08 -3.32 4.03
C LEU A 231 6.59 -4.10 2.82
N PRO A 232 7.26 -5.25 3.02
CA PRO A 232 7.61 -6.16 1.93
C PRO A 232 6.41 -7.00 1.48
N GLY A 233 6.46 -7.51 0.24
CA GLY A 233 5.52 -8.52 -0.27
C GLY A 233 4.14 -8.00 -0.67
N VAL A 234 3.99 -6.69 -0.83
CA VAL A 234 2.78 -6.05 -1.36
C VAL A 234 3.11 -5.50 -2.74
N ASP A 235 2.44 -6.00 -3.77
CA ASP A 235 2.73 -5.73 -5.19
C ASP A 235 2.94 -4.25 -5.51
N VAL A 236 1.98 -3.40 -5.17
CA VAL A 236 2.05 -1.96 -5.45
C VAL A 236 3.21 -1.27 -4.74
N LEU A 237 3.57 -1.71 -3.52
CA LEU A 237 4.68 -1.13 -2.76
C LEU A 237 6.04 -1.58 -3.31
N GLU A 238 6.13 -2.86 -3.67
CA GLU A 238 7.33 -3.40 -4.31
C GLU A 238 7.58 -2.76 -5.68
N GLN A 239 6.54 -2.55 -6.48
CA GLN A 239 6.62 -1.86 -7.76
C GLN A 239 7.08 -0.40 -7.62
N ARG A 240 6.64 0.32 -6.55
CA ARG A 240 7.10 1.68 -6.26
C ARG A 240 8.62 1.72 -6.15
N TRP A 241 9.17 0.81 -5.35
CA TRP A 241 10.61 0.75 -5.15
C TRP A 241 11.34 0.25 -6.39
N ALA A 242 10.90 -0.84 -7.01
CA ALA A 242 11.54 -1.40 -8.19
C ALA A 242 11.67 -0.38 -9.34
N GLY A 243 10.62 0.45 -9.55
CA GLY A 243 10.67 1.55 -10.51
C GLY A 243 11.63 2.66 -10.10
N ALA A 244 11.60 3.08 -8.82
CA ALA A 244 12.46 4.14 -8.33
C ALA A 244 13.94 3.72 -8.32
N GLU A 245 14.26 2.51 -7.82
CA GLU A 245 15.61 1.95 -7.77
C GLU A 245 16.27 1.92 -9.15
N LYS A 246 15.53 1.39 -10.16
CA LYS A 246 15.98 1.40 -11.55
C LYS A 246 16.40 2.80 -12.03
N LEU A 247 15.57 3.81 -11.79
CA LEU A 247 15.85 5.17 -12.25
C LEU A 247 16.98 5.84 -11.46
N PHE A 248 17.09 5.58 -10.15
CA PHE A 248 18.22 6.05 -9.33
C PHE A 248 19.55 5.44 -9.82
N ASP A 249 19.56 4.15 -10.11
CA ASP A 249 20.75 3.46 -10.63
C ASP A 249 21.18 4.06 -11.97
N GLU A 250 20.24 4.28 -12.90
CA GLU A 250 20.51 4.89 -14.20
C GLU A 250 21.06 6.34 -14.08
N ALA A 251 20.54 7.10 -13.09
CA ALA A 251 21.00 8.45 -12.81
C ALA A 251 22.33 8.50 -12.03
N GLY A 252 22.73 7.37 -11.43
CA GLY A 252 23.90 7.25 -10.56
C GLY A 252 23.70 7.95 -9.22
N ILE A 253 22.49 7.93 -8.68
CA ILE A 253 22.13 8.31 -7.32
C ILE A 253 22.43 7.12 -6.40
N GLU A 254 23.00 7.36 -5.23
CA GLU A 254 23.22 6.33 -4.21
C GLU A 254 21.93 6.18 -3.40
N ALA A 255 21.10 5.19 -3.71
CA ALA A 255 19.88 4.92 -2.96
C ALA A 255 20.10 3.80 -1.93
N VAL A 256 19.64 4.02 -0.69
CA VAL A 256 19.71 3.03 0.40
C VAL A 256 18.31 2.86 0.96
N ASP A 257 17.75 1.65 0.84
CA ASP A 257 16.39 1.36 1.28
C ASP A 257 16.33 0.74 2.68
N HIS A 258 15.23 1.05 3.38
CA HIS A 258 14.93 0.52 4.71
C HIS A 258 13.44 0.29 4.87
N PHE A 259 13.06 -0.86 5.39
CA PHE A 259 11.67 -1.11 5.82
C PHE A 259 11.40 -0.46 7.16
N THR A 260 10.29 0.27 7.25
CA THR A 260 9.91 1.12 8.39
C THR A 260 8.67 0.61 9.13
N GLY A 261 7.87 -0.23 8.48
CA GLY A 261 6.55 -0.62 8.98
C GLY A 261 5.55 0.54 9.05
N GLY A 262 5.85 1.71 8.47
CA GLY A 262 5.06 2.93 8.61
C GLY A 262 5.16 3.57 10.00
N ASP A 263 6.11 3.14 10.85
CA ASP A 263 6.30 3.68 12.21
C ASP A 263 7.14 4.97 12.18
N PRO A 264 6.58 6.13 12.57
CA PRO A 264 7.30 7.40 12.62
C PRO A 264 8.56 7.37 13.51
N ALA A 265 8.54 6.61 14.60
CA ALA A 265 9.71 6.51 15.49
C ALA A 265 10.85 5.73 14.82
N GLU A 266 10.55 4.65 14.11
CA GLU A 266 11.57 3.91 13.36
C GLU A 266 12.08 4.72 12.16
N ILE A 267 11.21 5.46 11.46
CA ILE A 267 11.59 6.39 10.38
C ILE A 267 12.61 7.42 10.91
N LYS A 268 12.28 8.10 12.02
CA LYS A 268 13.15 9.10 12.61
C LYS A 268 14.51 8.51 13.01
N LYS A 269 14.50 7.30 13.57
CA LYS A 269 15.70 6.57 13.95
C LYS A 269 16.56 6.22 12.74
N ILE A 270 15.98 5.64 11.69
CA ILE A 270 16.69 5.27 10.44
C ILE A 270 17.35 6.50 9.83
N VAL A 271 16.61 7.60 9.66
CA VAL A 271 17.16 8.84 9.09
C VAL A 271 18.28 9.41 9.95
N SER A 272 18.13 9.39 11.29
CA SER A 272 19.17 9.84 12.21
C SER A 272 20.43 8.98 12.11
N ASP A 273 20.29 7.66 11.99
CA ASP A 273 21.39 6.72 11.83
C ASP A 273 22.11 6.93 10.49
N GLU A 274 21.38 7.20 9.40
CA GLU A 274 21.96 7.50 8.09
C GLU A 274 22.70 8.86 8.08
N LEU A 275 22.14 9.88 8.73
CA LEU A 275 22.78 11.19 8.91
C LEU A 275 24.08 11.11 9.76
N ALA A 276 24.15 10.16 10.69
CA ALA A 276 25.36 9.91 11.47
C ALA A 276 26.47 9.23 10.66
N LYS A 277 26.14 8.51 9.59
CA LYS A 277 27.09 7.87 8.66
C LYS A 277 27.66 8.84 7.62
N GLY A 278 26.90 9.88 7.25
CA GLY A 278 27.29 10.86 6.25
C GLY A 278 26.16 11.81 5.88
N ASP A 279 26.40 12.62 4.84
CA ASP A 279 25.37 13.54 4.35
C ASP A 279 24.31 12.76 3.56
N VAL A 280 23.06 13.13 3.76
CA VAL A 280 21.87 12.63 3.03
C VAL A 280 21.26 13.82 2.31
N GLN A 281 21.12 13.74 0.99
CA GLN A 281 20.63 14.83 0.15
C GLN A 281 19.16 14.65 -0.22
N GLY A 282 18.66 13.40 -0.28
CA GLY A 282 17.29 13.10 -0.64
C GLY A 282 16.62 12.11 0.32
N ILE A 283 15.30 12.23 0.44
CA ILE A 283 14.43 11.26 1.11
C ILE A 283 13.34 10.83 0.11
N TRP A 284 13.29 9.55 -0.15
CA TRP A 284 12.21 8.91 -0.90
C TRP A 284 11.26 8.22 0.07
N MET A 285 9.95 8.52 -0.04
CA MET A 285 8.94 7.94 0.82
C MET A 285 8.04 7.00 0.03
N ASP A 286 7.79 5.82 0.58
CA ASP A 286 6.83 4.85 0.05
C ASP A 286 5.38 5.23 0.42
N ALA A 287 5.20 5.99 1.51
CA ALA A 287 3.91 6.49 1.99
C ALA A 287 4.05 7.81 2.74
N GLY A 288 2.92 8.46 3.06
CA GLY A 288 2.87 9.71 3.82
C GLY A 288 3.16 9.55 5.30
N ASP A 289 2.82 8.38 5.83
CA ASP A 289 2.98 8.06 7.25
C ASP A 289 4.42 8.30 7.70
N GLY A 290 4.61 9.23 8.63
CA GLY A 290 5.93 9.51 9.18
C GLY A 290 6.85 10.42 8.35
N ALA A 291 6.41 11.00 7.24
CA ALA A 291 7.22 11.97 6.47
C ALA A 291 7.71 13.14 7.35
N VAL A 292 6.87 13.62 8.27
CA VAL A 292 7.25 14.65 9.25
C VAL A 292 8.39 14.16 10.15
N ALA A 293 8.39 12.91 10.56
CA ALA A 293 9.44 12.34 11.41
C ALA A 293 10.81 12.29 10.70
N ALA A 294 10.82 12.05 9.37
CA ALA A 294 12.04 12.16 8.58
C ALA A 294 12.59 13.61 8.59
N ILE A 295 11.72 14.62 8.40
CA ILE A 295 12.11 16.04 8.45
C ILE A 295 12.66 16.40 9.84
N GLU A 296 12.00 15.96 10.91
CA GLU A 296 12.45 16.21 12.29
C GLU A 296 13.83 15.62 12.59
N ALA A 297 14.23 14.51 11.97
CA ALA A 297 15.57 13.97 12.11
C ALA A 297 16.65 14.93 11.59
N PHE A 298 16.38 15.64 10.48
CA PHE A 298 17.28 16.68 9.98
C PHE A 298 17.31 17.91 10.91
N GLU A 299 16.16 18.32 11.46
CA GLU A 299 16.07 19.40 12.43
C GLU A 299 16.90 19.08 13.68
N ASP A 300 16.75 17.89 14.25
CA ASP A 300 17.49 17.43 15.43
C ASP A 300 19.00 17.34 15.16
N ALA A 301 19.39 16.97 13.95
CA ALA A 301 20.80 16.93 13.53
C ALA A 301 21.38 18.31 13.16
N GLY A 302 20.55 19.36 13.09
CA GLY A 302 20.95 20.70 12.65
C GLY A 302 21.45 20.74 11.21
N LYS A 303 20.93 19.87 10.35
CA LYS A 303 21.27 19.76 8.93
C LYS A 303 20.27 20.54 8.07
N ALA A 304 20.70 20.91 6.85
CA ALA A 304 19.78 21.45 5.85
C ALA A 304 18.74 20.40 5.47
N TYR A 305 17.53 20.85 5.16
CA TYR A 305 16.47 19.93 4.72
C TYR A 305 16.86 19.22 3.41
N PRO A 306 16.48 17.94 3.27
CA PRO A 306 16.70 17.18 2.04
C PRO A 306 15.74 17.63 0.93
N VAL A 307 16.02 17.25 -0.32
CA VAL A 307 14.98 17.13 -1.33
C VAL A 307 14.12 15.92 -0.95
N MET A 308 12.79 16.08 -0.91
CA MET A 308 11.96 15.05 -0.29
C MET A 308 10.67 14.79 -1.07
N THR A 309 10.28 13.51 -1.14
CA THR A 309 8.92 13.13 -1.46
C THR A 309 8.19 12.72 -0.19
N GLY A 310 6.92 13.12 -0.08
CA GLY A 310 6.01 12.66 0.95
C GLY A 310 4.79 12.03 0.30
N GLU A 311 3.62 12.20 0.85
CA GLU A 311 2.34 11.89 0.25
C GLU A 311 1.40 13.09 0.46
N ASP A 312 0.18 13.06 -0.05
CA ASP A 312 -0.76 14.17 0.12
C ASP A 312 -1.43 14.23 1.51
N GLU A 313 -0.77 13.66 2.53
CA GLU A 313 -1.16 13.82 3.93
C GLU A 313 -0.90 15.24 4.42
N LEU A 314 -1.89 15.86 5.09
CA LEU A 314 -1.81 17.28 5.48
C LEU A 314 -0.69 17.58 6.47
N SER A 315 -0.27 16.61 7.29
CA SER A 315 0.90 16.77 8.17
C SER A 315 2.16 17.11 7.37
N PHE A 316 2.40 16.36 6.27
CA PHE A 316 3.52 16.63 5.36
C PHE A 316 3.34 17.92 4.60
N LEU A 317 2.16 18.16 3.98
CA LEU A 317 1.92 19.37 3.19
C LEU A 317 2.12 20.65 4.02
N ARG A 318 1.64 20.68 5.27
CA ARG A 318 1.84 21.80 6.21
C ARG A 318 3.32 21.95 6.56
N LYS A 319 4.00 20.86 6.91
CA LYS A 319 5.42 20.89 7.24
C LYS A 319 6.29 21.31 6.04
N TRP A 320 5.95 20.86 4.83
CA TRP A 320 6.60 21.30 3.61
C TRP A 320 6.43 22.82 3.41
N LYS A 321 5.20 23.35 3.57
CA LYS A 321 4.94 24.79 3.48
C LYS A 321 5.72 25.58 4.52
N ASP A 322 5.73 25.13 5.75
CA ASP A 322 6.36 25.83 6.88
C ASP A 322 7.89 25.86 6.75
N THR A 323 8.50 24.80 6.29
CA THR A 323 9.97 24.68 6.15
C THR A 323 10.50 25.24 4.85
N GLY A 324 9.66 25.32 3.80
CA GLY A 324 10.08 25.69 2.46
C GLY A 324 11.07 24.72 1.82
N LEU A 325 11.09 23.44 2.25
CA LEU A 325 11.91 22.41 1.63
C LEU A 325 11.53 22.19 0.16
N THR A 326 12.43 21.62 -0.62
CA THR A 326 12.14 21.19 -1.99
C THR A 326 11.40 19.86 -1.93
N GLY A 327 10.09 19.87 -2.25
CA GLY A 327 9.23 18.70 -2.04
C GLY A 327 8.29 18.40 -3.21
N LEU A 328 7.80 17.16 -3.22
CA LEU A 328 6.70 16.65 -4.06
C LEU A 328 5.81 15.80 -3.17
N ALA A 329 4.49 15.91 -3.34
CA ALA A 329 3.55 14.98 -2.73
C ALA A 329 2.96 14.06 -3.82
N PRO A 330 3.55 12.88 -4.06
CA PRO A 330 2.91 11.89 -4.89
C PRO A 330 1.58 11.48 -4.26
N VAL A 331 0.64 11.05 -5.09
CA VAL A 331 -0.72 10.72 -4.65
C VAL A 331 -1.02 9.27 -4.99
N TYR A 332 -1.39 8.49 -3.99
CA TYR A 332 -2.09 7.22 -4.21
C TYR A 332 -3.55 7.47 -3.89
N SER A 333 -4.34 7.70 -4.93
CA SER A 333 -5.65 8.37 -4.87
C SER A 333 -6.59 7.82 -3.81
N ASN A 334 -6.75 8.54 -2.69
CA ASN A 334 -7.60 8.13 -1.56
C ASN A 334 -9.09 8.04 -1.95
N PHE A 335 -9.54 8.80 -2.94
CA PHE A 335 -10.92 8.75 -3.45
C PHE A 335 -11.29 7.37 -4.06
N GLN A 336 -10.34 6.48 -4.32
CA GLN A 336 -10.62 5.11 -4.75
C GLN A 336 -11.53 4.33 -3.78
N TRP A 337 -11.64 4.75 -2.52
CA TRP A 337 -12.56 4.13 -1.57
C TRP A 337 -14.05 4.35 -1.90
N ARG A 338 -14.38 5.35 -2.72
CA ARG A 338 -15.76 5.57 -3.22
C ARG A 338 -16.11 4.68 -4.38
N THR A 339 -15.14 4.45 -5.27
CA THR A 339 -15.35 3.82 -6.57
C THR A 339 -15.93 2.40 -6.49
N PRO A 340 -15.56 1.51 -5.55
CA PRO A 340 -16.15 0.18 -5.43
C PRO A 340 -17.66 0.18 -5.18
N LEU A 341 -18.16 1.12 -4.39
CA LEU A 341 -19.58 1.28 -4.15
C LEU A 341 -20.32 1.73 -5.41
N LEU A 342 -19.73 2.66 -6.15
CA LEU A 342 -20.27 3.16 -7.41
C LEU A 342 -20.18 2.10 -8.53
N ALA A 343 -19.14 1.27 -8.53
CA ALA A 343 -19.03 0.11 -9.41
C ALA A 343 -20.15 -0.91 -9.11
N MET A 344 -20.39 -1.24 -7.84
CA MET A 344 -21.48 -2.14 -7.44
C MET A 344 -22.86 -1.60 -7.82
N GLU A 345 -23.08 -0.27 -7.68
CA GLU A 345 -24.31 0.35 -8.16
C GLU A 345 -24.54 0.11 -9.65
N LYS A 346 -23.51 0.34 -10.49
CA LYS A 346 -23.55 0.11 -11.94
C LYS A 346 -23.78 -1.38 -12.26
N ILE A 347 -23.04 -2.27 -11.61
CA ILE A 347 -23.13 -3.72 -11.79
C ILE A 347 -24.56 -4.23 -11.51
N PHE A 348 -25.19 -3.80 -10.41
CA PHE A 348 -26.55 -4.19 -10.08
C PHE A 348 -27.61 -3.59 -10.99
N LYS A 349 -27.29 -2.51 -11.71
CA LYS A 349 -28.13 -1.96 -12.79
C LYS A 349 -27.88 -2.65 -14.13
N GLY A 350 -26.87 -3.52 -14.25
CA GLY A 350 -26.44 -4.15 -15.49
C GLY A 350 -25.74 -3.18 -16.45
N GLU A 351 -25.17 -2.11 -15.92
CA GLU A 351 -24.37 -1.15 -16.67
C GLU A 351 -22.93 -1.66 -16.79
N GLU A 352 -22.27 -1.34 -17.90
CA GLU A 352 -20.85 -1.69 -18.08
C GLU A 352 -19.96 -1.01 -17.05
N VAL A 353 -18.91 -1.73 -16.61
CA VAL A 353 -17.85 -1.21 -15.75
C VAL A 353 -16.47 -1.58 -16.32
N PRO A 354 -15.42 -0.79 -16.04
CA PRO A 354 -14.07 -1.19 -16.39
C PRO A 354 -13.67 -2.53 -15.75
N VAL A 355 -13.02 -3.41 -16.50
CA VAL A 355 -12.38 -4.63 -15.96
C VAL A 355 -11.28 -4.21 -15.01
N GLU A 356 -10.38 -3.34 -15.48
CA GLU A 356 -9.37 -2.63 -14.71
C GLU A 356 -9.79 -1.15 -14.67
N TRP A 357 -10.20 -0.68 -13.49
CA TRP A 357 -10.64 0.71 -13.32
C TRP A 357 -9.48 1.54 -12.83
N VAL A 358 -8.66 2.01 -13.78
CA VAL A 358 -7.46 2.81 -13.50
C VAL A 358 -7.87 4.25 -13.22
N LEU A 359 -7.62 4.70 -12.01
CA LEU A 359 -7.93 6.05 -11.54
C LEU A 359 -6.74 7.01 -11.74
N PRO A 360 -6.98 8.32 -11.93
CA PRO A 360 -5.90 9.30 -12.06
C PRO A 360 -5.04 9.37 -10.79
N GLN A 361 -3.73 9.64 -10.99
CA GLN A 361 -2.70 9.60 -9.93
C GLN A 361 -1.73 10.80 -10.04
N SER A 362 -2.23 12.00 -10.29
CA SER A 362 -1.37 13.18 -10.40
C SER A 362 -0.84 13.62 -9.04
N PRO A 363 0.49 13.88 -8.88
CA PRO A 363 1.07 14.39 -7.64
C PRO A 363 0.60 15.83 -7.35
N ILE A 364 0.80 16.30 -6.11
CA ILE A 364 0.70 17.72 -5.74
C ILE A 364 2.09 18.32 -5.84
N THR A 365 2.21 19.36 -6.66
CA THR A 365 3.44 20.11 -6.89
C THR A 365 3.56 21.32 -5.95
N ALA A 366 4.73 21.96 -5.93
CA ALA A 366 4.93 23.17 -5.15
C ALA A 366 4.00 24.33 -5.58
N GLU A 367 3.58 24.32 -6.85
CA GLU A 367 2.68 25.35 -7.40
C GLU A 367 1.23 25.15 -6.90
N GLU A 368 0.82 23.93 -6.63
CA GLU A 368 -0.52 23.55 -6.17
C GLU A 368 -0.66 23.48 -4.65
N LEU A 369 0.46 23.48 -3.91
CA LEU A 369 0.51 23.26 -2.47
C LEU A 369 -0.44 24.17 -1.68
N ASP A 370 -0.44 25.47 -1.99
CA ASP A 370 -1.28 26.46 -1.30
C ASP A 370 -2.77 26.21 -1.56
N GLU A 371 -3.14 25.84 -2.77
CA GLU A 371 -4.53 25.52 -3.12
C GLU A 371 -5.05 24.30 -2.34
N TYR A 372 -4.25 23.23 -2.27
CA TYR A 372 -4.66 22.03 -1.51
C TYR A 372 -4.71 22.26 -0.01
N LEU A 373 -3.82 23.08 0.55
CA LEU A 373 -3.88 23.47 1.96
C LEU A 373 -5.13 24.32 2.25
N GLU A 374 -5.52 25.24 1.37
CA GLU A 374 -6.72 26.04 1.52
C GLU A 374 -8.00 25.19 1.40
N ARG A 375 -8.08 24.29 0.41
CA ARG A 375 -9.22 23.37 0.24
C ARG A 375 -9.48 22.48 1.45
N ASN A 376 -8.42 22.13 2.16
CA ASN A 376 -8.45 21.23 3.31
C ASN A 376 -8.29 21.98 4.66
N ASP A 377 -8.61 23.28 4.69
CA ASP A 377 -8.54 24.05 5.93
C ASP A 377 -9.45 23.46 7.01
N GLY A 378 -8.93 23.37 8.24
CA GLY A 378 -9.63 22.80 9.39
C GLY A 378 -9.70 21.26 9.42
N MET A 379 -9.14 20.56 8.43
CA MET A 379 -8.98 19.10 8.48
C MET A 379 -7.82 18.71 9.40
N PRO A 380 -7.86 17.53 10.06
CA PRO A 380 -6.76 17.07 10.92
C PRO A 380 -5.51 16.72 10.12
N ASP A 381 -4.35 16.67 10.79
CA ASP A 381 -3.05 16.42 10.15
C ASP A 381 -2.98 15.11 9.36
N GLY A 382 -3.58 14.03 9.85
CA GLY A 382 -3.62 12.76 9.14
C GLY A 382 -4.69 12.69 8.04
N HIS A 383 -5.26 13.81 7.58
CA HIS A 383 -6.17 13.83 6.44
C HIS A 383 -5.40 13.86 5.12
N TYR A 384 -5.94 13.23 4.09
CA TYR A 384 -5.36 13.19 2.75
C TYR A 384 -6.04 14.22 1.85
N ALA A 385 -5.26 15.04 1.17
CA ALA A 385 -5.75 16.22 0.46
C ALA A 385 -6.62 15.88 -0.76
N LYS A 386 -6.33 14.76 -1.44
CA LYS A 386 -7.12 14.27 -2.59
C LYS A 386 -8.02 13.11 -2.18
N PHE A 387 -8.92 13.32 -1.22
CA PHE A 387 -9.81 12.27 -0.68
C PHE A 387 -11.14 12.12 -1.44
N GLY A 388 -11.54 13.13 -2.21
CA GLY A 388 -12.71 13.08 -3.09
C GLY A 388 -14.06 12.95 -2.38
N GLY A 389 -14.22 13.55 -1.21
CA GLY A 389 -15.46 13.51 -0.43
C GLY A 389 -16.15 14.87 -0.25
N GLU A 390 -15.69 15.91 -0.94
CA GLU A 390 -16.15 17.29 -0.76
C GLU A 390 -17.61 17.50 -1.17
N ASP A 391 -18.13 16.66 -2.07
CA ASP A 391 -19.52 16.68 -2.52
C ASP A 391 -20.45 15.80 -1.68
N LEU A 392 -19.93 15.07 -0.70
CA LEU A 392 -20.71 14.17 0.14
C LEU A 392 -21.44 14.92 1.27
N PRO A 393 -22.65 14.49 1.67
CA PRO A 393 -23.49 15.22 2.64
C PRO A 393 -22.84 15.47 4.01
N GLY A 394 -21.90 14.62 4.43
CA GLY A 394 -21.19 14.76 5.71
C GLY A 394 -20.05 15.76 5.71
N TYR A 395 -19.67 16.32 4.56
CA TYR A 395 -18.56 17.26 4.44
C TYR A 395 -18.87 18.62 5.06
N PRO A 396 -17.92 19.29 5.75
CA PRO A 396 -16.56 18.79 6.10
C PRO A 396 -16.51 18.06 7.44
N LYS A 397 -17.59 18.12 8.20
CA LYS A 397 -17.62 17.80 9.64
C LYS A 397 -17.21 16.36 9.95
N VAL A 398 -17.65 15.40 9.17
CA VAL A 398 -17.38 13.98 9.44
C VAL A 398 -15.88 13.67 9.35
N TRP A 399 -15.18 14.31 8.42
CA TRP A 399 -13.72 14.16 8.30
C TRP A 399 -12.96 14.94 9.37
N GLN A 400 -13.46 16.13 9.77
CA GLN A 400 -12.89 16.91 10.88
C GLN A 400 -12.98 16.17 12.21
N ASP A 401 -14.12 15.58 12.51
CA ASP A 401 -14.38 14.88 13.77
C ASP A 401 -13.73 13.48 13.81
N ARG A 402 -13.43 12.87 12.66
CA ARG A 402 -12.78 11.55 12.51
C ARG A 402 -13.27 10.48 13.48
N VAL A 403 -14.54 10.14 13.41
CA VAL A 403 -15.06 9.00 14.17
C VAL A 403 -14.69 7.71 13.42
N ILE A 404 -13.66 7.03 13.91
CA ILE A 404 -13.21 5.73 13.43
C ILE A 404 -13.76 4.66 14.39
N PRO A 405 -14.32 3.53 13.90
CA PRO A 405 -14.87 2.48 14.76
C PRO A 405 -13.83 1.73 15.60
#